data_ab39c2f92e4f1f5dccfc3f46d1f20da6
#
_entry.id   ab39c2f92e4f1f5dccfc3f46d1f20da6
#
_cell.length_a   1.000
_cell.length_b   1.000
_cell.length_c   1.000
_cell.angle_alpha   90.00
_cell.angle_beta   90.00
_cell.angle_gamma   90.00
#
_symmetry.space_group_name_H-M   'P 1'
#
loop_
_entity.id
_entity.type
_entity.pdbx_description
1 polymer ?
#
loop_
_entity_poly.entity_id
_entity_poly.type
_entity_poly.pdbx_seq_one_letter_code
_entity_poly.pdbx_strand_id
1 'polypeptide(L)'
;SPQYRYNESMINWEQLKNFGISREYLQERGLLEQMLKGYKTNQVVPISMNFGSAVLRTDARLSFQQSMAGEVVLGIHGIRQKPDLDRPYFGHIFSDEDKKNLLETGNMGRVVELKGRNGEYIPSFISIDKLTNEVVAMKAENAFIPREIKGVELTEQEQNDLREGKKVYVEGMIAKSGNEFNAFIQVNAERRGVEFIFENDKLFNRQTLGGVELTQK
;
A
#
# COMPACT_ATOMS: atom_id res chain seq x y z
N SER A 1 16.02 -7.70 14.05
CA SER A 1 16.80 -7.20 12.92
C SER A 1 15.91 -6.97 11.73
N PRO A 2 16.10 -5.89 10.97
CA PRO A 2 15.32 -5.66 9.79
C PRO A 2 15.53 -6.78 8.79
N GLN A 3 14.47 -7.37 8.32
CA GLN A 3 14.55 -8.42 7.34
C GLN A 3 14.58 -7.81 5.94
N TYR A 4 15.72 -7.91 5.29
CA TYR A 4 15.87 -7.52 3.90
C TYR A 4 15.39 -8.69 3.02
N ARG A 5 14.55 -8.35 2.05
CA ARG A 5 14.09 -9.30 1.05
C ARG A 5 15.07 -9.43 -0.09
N TYR A 6 15.81 -8.38 -0.37
CA TYR A 6 16.78 -8.31 -1.45
C TYR A 6 18.14 -7.87 -0.94
N ASN A 7 19.19 -8.39 -1.55
CA ASN A 7 20.56 -7.95 -1.35
C ASN A 7 20.92 -6.96 -2.46
N GLU A 8 21.69 -5.92 -2.13
CA GLU A 8 22.13 -4.92 -3.11
C GLU A 8 22.87 -5.55 -4.29
N SER A 9 23.59 -6.66 -4.07
CA SER A 9 24.31 -7.36 -5.13
C SER A 9 23.39 -7.95 -6.21
N MET A 10 22.11 -8.10 -5.90
CA MET A 10 21.11 -8.60 -6.87
C MET A 10 20.63 -7.50 -7.82
N ILE A 11 20.95 -6.24 -7.56
CA ILE A 11 20.43 -5.11 -8.29
C ILE A 11 21.35 -4.78 -9.46
N ASN A 12 20.79 -4.70 -10.66
CA ASN A 12 21.52 -4.23 -11.83
C ASN A 12 21.41 -2.70 -11.93
N TRP A 13 22.34 -2.01 -11.29
CA TRP A 13 22.35 -0.55 -11.22
C TRP A 13 22.51 0.10 -12.59
N GLU A 14 23.20 -0.55 -13.52
CA GLU A 14 23.35 -0.04 -14.89
C GLU A 14 21.99 0.07 -15.60
N GLN A 15 21.10 -0.90 -15.39
CA GLN A 15 19.74 -0.84 -15.94
C GLN A 15 18.91 0.26 -15.30
N LEU A 16 19.07 0.50 -14.00
CA LEU A 16 18.33 1.54 -13.30
C LEU A 16 18.72 2.95 -13.77
N LYS A 17 19.95 3.13 -14.25
CA LYS A 17 20.37 4.41 -14.86
C LYS A 17 19.50 4.82 -16.03
N ASN A 18 18.95 3.85 -16.77
CA ASN A 18 18.05 4.13 -17.88
C ASN A 18 16.78 4.85 -17.46
N PHE A 19 16.43 4.78 -16.17
CA PHE A 19 15.28 5.45 -15.58
C PHE A 19 15.68 6.67 -14.75
N GLY A 20 16.94 7.05 -14.78
CA GLY A 20 17.46 8.16 -13.99
C GLY A 20 17.63 7.84 -12.51
N ILE A 21 17.73 6.55 -12.16
CA ILE A 21 17.81 6.09 -10.77
C ILE A 21 19.21 5.55 -10.50
N SER A 22 19.85 6.08 -9.47
CA SER A 22 21.15 5.59 -8.98
C SER A 22 21.03 5.11 -7.53
N ARG A 23 21.98 4.27 -7.14
CA ARG A 23 22.07 3.80 -5.76
C ARG A 23 22.21 4.97 -4.78
N GLU A 24 23.08 5.91 -5.09
CA GLU A 24 23.39 7.09 -4.26
C GLU A 24 22.13 7.95 -4.07
N TYR A 25 21.38 8.16 -5.14
CA TYR A 25 20.13 8.90 -5.11
C TYR A 25 19.14 8.28 -4.13
N LEU A 26 18.94 6.96 -4.23
CA LEU A 26 18.02 6.23 -3.35
C LEU A 26 18.50 6.24 -1.90
N GLN A 27 19.81 6.08 -1.68
CA GLN A 27 20.39 6.07 -0.33
C GLN A 27 20.26 7.43 0.34
N GLU A 28 20.59 8.51 -0.34
CA GLU A 28 20.53 9.87 0.20
C GLU A 28 19.12 10.27 0.61
N ARG A 29 18.12 9.75 -0.06
CA ARG A 29 16.71 10.01 0.24
C ARG A 29 16.08 9.02 1.22
N GLY A 30 16.86 8.06 1.71
CA GLY A 30 16.36 7.05 2.65
C GLY A 30 15.43 6.04 2.01
N LEU A 31 15.43 5.91 0.68
CA LEU A 31 14.53 5.03 -0.05
C LEU A 31 15.09 3.64 -0.31
N LEU A 32 16.42 3.52 -0.37
CA LEU A 32 17.08 2.25 -0.68
C LEU A 32 16.69 1.14 0.31
N GLU A 33 16.74 1.45 1.59
CA GLU A 33 16.42 0.47 2.63
C GLU A 33 14.98 -0.02 2.52
N GLN A 34 14.04 0.88 2.27
CA GLN A 34 12.63 0.53 2.08
C GLN A 34 12.47 -0.47 0.92
N MET A 35 13.11 -0.19 -0.19
CA MET A 35 13.04 -1.05 -1.39
C MET A 35 13.70 -2.41 -1.16
N LEU A 36 14.84 -2.45 -0.47
CA LEU A 36 15.51 -3.70 -0.14
C LEU A 36 14.68 -4.58 0.80
N LYS A 37 13.87 -3.98 1.67
CA LYS A 37 12.92 -4.70 2.51
C LYS A 37 11.70 -5.20 1.75
N GLY A 38 11.55 -4.84 0.48
CA GLY A 38 10.44 -5.26 -0.37
C GLY A 38 9.25 -4.30 -0.36
N TYR A 39 9.41 -3.11 0.18
CA TYR A 39 8.37 -2.09 0.17
C TYR A 39 8.50 -1.15 -1.03
N LYS A 40 7.41 -0.51 -1.39
CA LYS A 40 7.46 0.65 -2.27
C LYS A 40 8.10 1.83 -1.53
N THR A 41 8.68 2.75 -2.26
CA THR A 41 9.12 4.03 -1.70
C THR A 41 7.93 4.73 -1.02
N ASN A 42 8.17 5.39 0.11
CA ASN A 42 7.11 6.08 0.85
C ASN A 42 6.69 7.41 0.21
N GLN A 43 7.30 7.76 -0.90
CA GLN A 43 7.00 8.98 -1.66
C GLN A 43 7.15 8.67 -3.14
N VAL A 44 6.55 9.50 -3.98
CA VAL A 44 6.79 9.45 -5.41
C VAL A 44 8.14 10.07 -5.72
N VAL A 45 8.82 9.52 -6.71
CA VAL A 45 10.11 10.01 -7.18
C VAL A 45 10.05 10.29 -8.67
N PRO A 46 10.73 11.32 -9.15
CA PRO A 46 10.79 11.58 -10.59
C PRO A 46 11.65 10.51 -11.27
N ILE A 47 11.14 10.01 -12.37
CA ILE A 47 11.87 9.09 -13.25
C ILE A 47 11.87 9.65 -14.66
N SER A 48 12.86 9.28 -15.44
CA SER A 48 12.93 9.63 -16.85
C SER A 48 13.29 8.40 -17.67
N MET A 49 12.62 8.24 -18.81
CA MET A 49 12.90 7.19 -19.77
C MET A 49 13.33 7.80 -21.09
N ASN A 50 14.47 7.38 -21.59
CA ASN A 50 15.04 7.87 -22.85
C ASN A 50 14.84 6.81 -23.93
N PHE A 51 14.06 7.17 -24.95
CA PHE A 51 13.78 6.30 -26.10
C PHE A 51 14.61 6.68 -27.36
N GLY A 52 15.67 7.46 -27.18
CA GLY A 52 16.49 7.93 -28.27
C GLY A 52 15.96 9.22 -28.89
N SER A 53 14.80 9.17 -29.52
CA SER A 53 14.15 10.34 -30.13
C SER A 53 13.22 11.10 -29.21
N ALA A 54 12.92 10.54 -28.03
CA ALA A 54 12.00 11.13 -27.06
C ALA A 54 12.43 10.81 -25.64
N VAL A 55 12.11 11.70 -24.71
CA VAL A 55 12.31 11.48 -23.27
C VAL A 55 10.95 11.62 -22.58
N LEU A 56 10.57 10.59 -21.86
CA LEU A 56 9.39 10.62 -20.99
C LEU A 56 9.84 10.90 -19.54
N ARG A 57 9.22 11.89 -18.91
CA ARG A 57 9.41 12.18 -17.49
C ARG A 57 8.09 12.03 -16.76
N THR A 58 8.12 11.34 -15.63
CA THR A 58 6.94 11.11 -14.81
C THR A 58 7.35 10.89 -13.36
N ASP A 59 6.36 10.95 -12.48
CA ASP A 59 6.54 10.62 -11.07
C ASP A 59 5.95 9.25 -10.78
N ALA A 60 6.61 8.48 -9.93
CA ALA A 60 6.16 7.13 -9.60
C ALA A 60 6.66 6.72 -8.22
N ARG A 61 5.95 5.81 -7.56
CA ARG A 61 6.55 5.05 -6.47
C ARG A 61 7.37 3.92 -7.08
N LEU A 62 8.45 3.55 -6.42
CA LEU A 62 9.36 2.50 -6.89
C LEU A 62 9.39 1.33 -5.92
N SER A 63 9.61 0.14 -6.44
CA SER A 63 9.86 -1.05 -5.65
C SER A 63 10.84 -1.95 -6.37
N PHE A 64 11.45 -2.88 -5.64
CA PHE A 64 12.14 -4.01 -6.26
C PHE A 64 11.19 -5.19 -6.32
N GLN A 65 11.22 -5.88 -7.44
CA GLN A 65 10.38 -7.04 -7.70
C GLN A 65 11.23 -8.15 -8.29
N GLN A 66 10.84 -9.38 -8.06
CA GLN A 66 11.51 -10.52 -8.66
C GLN A 66 10.74 -10.92 -9.93
N SER A 67 11.46 -10.98 -11.05
CA SER A 67 10.90 -11.44 -12.31
C SER A 67 10.67 -12.96 -12.28
N MET A 68 9.97 -13.48 -13.29
CA MET A 68 9.78 -14.93 -13.42
C MET A 68 11.10 -15.70 -13.59
N ALA A 69 12.12 -15.06 -14.12
CA ALA A 69 13.47 -15.62 -14.25
C ALA A 69 14.28 -15.55 -12.94
N GLY A 70 13.71 -14.97 -11.88
CA GLY A 70 14.36 -14.83 -10.58
C GLY A 70 15.28 -13.60 -10.47
N GLU A 71 15.32 -12.75 -11.47
CA GLU A 71 16.08 -11.51 -11.44
C GLU A 71 15.32 -10.42 -10.68
N VAL A 72 16.07 -9.56 -9.99
CA VAL A 72 15.46 -8.40 -9.32
C VAL A 72 15.35 -7.27 -10.34
N VAL A 73 14.15 -6.76 -10.51
CA VAL A 73 13.82 -5.68 -11.45
C VAL A 73 13.17 -4.52 -10.74
N LEU A 74 13.23 -3.34 -11.38
CA LEU A 74 12.58 -2.14 -10.88
C LEU A 74 11.09 -2.20 -11.19
N GLY A 75 10.27 -2.09 -10.15
CA GLY A 75 8.84 -1.87 -10.27
C GLY A 75 8.55 -0.37 -10.29
N ILE A 76 7.84 0.06 -11.31
CA ILE A 76 7.48 1.48 -11.49
C ILE A 76 5.96 1.60 -11.32
N HIS A 77 5.55 2.30 -10.27
CA HIS A 77 4.14 2.49 -9.93
C HIS A 77 3.76 3.93 -10.27
N GLY A 78 3.30 4.12 -11.49
CA GLY A 78 2.90 5.44 -12.00
C GLY A 78 1.61 5.94 -11.37
N ILE A 79 1.44 7.25 -11.35
CA ILE A 79 0.25 7.89 -10.81
C ILE A 79 -0.89 7.76 -11.84
N ARG A 80 -2.04 7.25 -11.39
CA ARG A 80 -3.27 7.15 -12.17
C ARG A 80 -4.23 8.24 -11.72
N GLN A 81 -5.07 8.72 -12.63
CA GLN A 81 -6.07 9.73 -12.28
C GLN A 81 -7.14 9.20 -11.34
N LYS A 82 -7.48 7.91 -11.49
CA LYS A 82 -8.45 7.21 -10.63
C LYS A 82 -8.11 5.73 -10.56
N PRO A 83 -8.55 5.06 -9.49
CA PRO A 83 -8.42 3.60 -9.43
C PRO A 83 -9.25 2.93 -10.54
N ASP A 84 -8.74 1.82 -11.07
CA ASP A 84 -9.45 1.02 -12.07
C ASP A 84 -10.31 -0.03 -11.34
N LEU A 85 -11.59 0.29 -11.16
CA LEU A 85 -12.54 -0.57 -10.46
C LEU A 85 -13.61 -1.16 -11.38
N ASP A 86 -13.54 -0.89 -12.67
CA ASP A 86 -14.56 -1.33 -13.62
C ASP A 86 -14.19 -2.62 -14.33
N ARG A 87 -12.99 -3.12 -14.13
CA ARG A 87 -12.52 -4.40 -14.68
C ARG A 87 -12.27 -5.40 -13.55
N PRO A 88 -12.39 -6.71 -13.84
CA PRO A 88 -12.06 -7.74 -12.86
C PRO A 88 -10.61 -7.58 -12.37
N TYR A 89 -10.41 -7.73 -11.07
CA TYR A 89 -9.12 -7.69 -10.43
C TYR A 89 -8.78 -9.09 -9.93
N PHE A 90 -7.87 -9.78 -10.61
CA PHE A 90 -7.55 -11.20 -10.33
C PHE A 90 -8.81 -12.06 -10.11
N GLY A 91 -9.77 -11.91 -11.03
CA GLY A 91 -11.03 -12.64 -11.01
C GLY A 91 -12.12 -12.07 -10.12
N HIS A 92 -11.82 -11.06 -9.29
CA HIS A 92 -12.83 -10.41 -8.46
C HIS A 92 -13.48 -9.24 -9.20
N ILE A 93 -14.80 -9.25 -9.25
CA ILE A 93 -15.60 -8.15 -9.79
C ILE A 93 -16.05 -7.28 -8.62
N PHE A 94 -15.67 -6.02 -8.64
CA PHE A 94 -16.03 -5.09 -7.56
C PHE A 94 -17.52 -4.81 -7.57
N SER A 95 -18.18 -5.02 -6.42
CA SER A 95 -19.55 -4.60 -6.20
C SER A 95 -19.62 -3.08 -6.06
N ASP A 96 -20.83 -2.52 -6.11
CA ASP A 96 -21.02 -1.08 -5.87
C ASP A 96 -20.53 -0.68 -4.47
N GLU A 97 -20.77 -1.54 -3.48
CA GLU A 97 -20.28 -1.30 -2.11
C GLU A 97 -18.77 -1.38 -2.02
N ASP A 98 -18.13 -2.33 -2.71
CA ASP A 98 -16.68 -2.42 -2.80
C ASP A 98 -16.08 -1.12 -3.35
N LYS A 99 -16.63 -0.63 -4.47
CA LYS A 99 -16.19 0.61 -5.11
C LYS A 99 -16.35 1.81 -4.19
N LYS A 100 -17.50 1.89 -3.53
CA LYS A 100 -17.77 2.98 -2.58
C LYS A 100 -16.75 2.99 -1.44
N ASN A 101 -16.51 1.84 -0.83
CA ASN A 101 -15.56 1.72 0.28
C ASN A 101 -14.14 2.06 -0.17
N LEU A 102 -13.71 1.54 -1.30
CA LEU A 102 -12.38 1.84 -1.84
C LEU A 102 -12.19 3.33 -2.15
N LEU A 103 -13.19 3.95 -2.75
CA LEU A 103 -13.12 5.37 -3.11
C LEU A 103 -13.25 6.29 -1.88
N GLU A 104 -14.04 5.93 -0.89
CA GLU A 104 -14.25 6.76 0.29
C GLU A 104 -13.17 6.58 1.36
N THR A 105 -12.69 5.35 1.55
CA THR A 105 -11.79 5.02 2.65
C THR A 105 -10.42 4.50 2.21
N GLY A 106 -10.30 4.02 1.00
CA GLY A 106 -9.09 3.36 0.51
C GLY A 106 -9.00 1.88 0.85
N ASN A 107 -9.96 1.33 1.60
CA ASN A 107 -10.02 -0.08 1.94
C ASN A 107 -11.37 -0.68 1.51
N MET A 108 -11.33 -1.90 0.97
CA MET A 108 -12.57 -2.53 0.50
C MET A 108 -13.50 -2.95 1.65
N GLY A 109 -12.93 -3.22 2.83
CA GLY A 109 -13.72 -3.50 4.03
C GLY A 109 -14.15 -4.95 4.21
N ARG A 110 -13.68 -5.83 3.33
CA ARG A 110 -13.91 -7.28 3.43
C ARG A 110 -12.80 -8.04 2.74
N VAL A 111 -12.59 -9.27 3.17
CA VAL A 111 -11.68 -10.21 2.51
C VAL A 111 -12.41 -10.88 1.37
N VAL A 112 -11.75 -10.99 0.23
CA VAL A 112 -12.26 -11.71 -0.94
C VAL A 112 -11.21 -12.66 -1.48
N GLU A 113 -11.65 -13.66 -2.23
CA GLU A 113 -10.75 -14.60 -2.85
C GLU A 113 -10.29 -14.06 -4.20
N LEU A 114 -8.97 -13.98 -4.37
CA LEU A 114 -8.35 -13.59 -5.63
C LEU A 114 -7.74 -14.82 -6.28
N LYS A 115 -7.79 -14.87 -7.60
CA LYS A 115 -7.25 -15.97 -8.38
C LYS A 115 -5.74 -15.84 -8.49
N GLY A 116 -5.01 -16.83 -7.97
CA GLY A 116 -3.56 -16.90 -8.05
C GLY A 116 -3.08 -17.44 -9.40
N ARG A 117 -1.75 -17.47 -9.56
CA ARG A 117 -1.09 -17.90 -10.81
C ARG A 117 -1.45 -19.33 -11.21
N ASN A 118 -1.62 -20.21 -10.24
CA ASN A 118 -1.90 -21.63 -10.46
C ASN A 118 -3.41 -21.94 -10.46
N GLY A 119 -4.24 -20.89 -10.49
CA GLY A 119 -5.68 -21.02 -10.47
C GLY A 119 -6.29 -21.22 -9.09
N GLU A 120 -5.47 -21.24 -8.03
CA GLU A 120 -5.95 -21.31 -6.66
C GLU A 120 -6.63 -20.00 -6.26
N TYR A 121 -7.56 -20.08 -5.32
CA TYR A 121 -8.23 -18.91 -4.76
C TYR A 121 -7.56 -18.52 -3.44
N ILE A 122 -7.14 -17.29 -3.34
CA ILE A 122 -6.34 -16.79 -2.22
C ILE A 122 -7.11 -15.69 -1.49
N PRO A 123 -7.52 -15.92 -0.21
CA PRO A 123 -8.16 -14.86 0.57
C PRO A 123 -7.24 -13.65 0.68
N SER A 124 -7.76 -12.48 0.37
CA SER A 124 -6.94 -11.27 0.27
C SER A 124 -7.69 -10.03 0.72
N PHE A 125 -6.94 -9.08 1.27
CA PHE A 125 -7.38 -7.72 1.50
C PHE A 125 -7.10 -6.89 0.26
N ILE A 126 -7.99 -5.97 -0.07
CA ILE A 126 -7.83 -5.04 -1.19
C ILE A 126 -7.90 -3.61 -0.67
N SER A 127 -6.94 -2.80 -1.09
CA SER A 127 -6.87 -1.39 -0.74
C SER A 127 -6.42 -0.58 -1.96
N ILE A 128 -6.49 0.74 -1.85
CA ILE A 128 -5.96 1.66 -2.85
C ILE A 128 -4.72 2.32 -2.29
N ASP A 129 -3.66 2.35 -3.10
CA ASP A 129 -2.51 3.19 -2.85
C ASP A 129 -2.90 4.64 -3.14
N LYS A 130 -3.04 5.45 -2.09
CA LYS A 130 -3.51 6.84 -2.22
C LYS A 130 -2.54 7.76 -2.96
N LEU A 131 -1.27 7.39 -3.05
CA LEU A 131 -0.28 8.17 -3.77
C LEU A 131 -0.35 7.96 -5.28
N THR A 132 -0.80 6.79 -5.72
CA THR A 132 -0.79 6.41 -7.15
C THR A 132 -2.14 6.04 -7.71
N ASN A 133 -3.15 5.84 -6.87
CA ASN A 133 -4.46 5.28 -7.21
C ASN A 133 -4.39 3.83 -7.72
N GLU A 134 -3.29 3.14 -7.48
CA GLU A 134 -3.17 1.72 -7.81
C GLU A 134 -4.02 0.88 -6.86
N VAL A 135 -4.71 -0.11 -7.39
CA VAL A 135 -5.37 -1.14 -6.58
C VAL A 135 -4.33 -2.15 -6.14
N VAL A 136 -4.26 -2.42 -4.85
CA VAL A 136 -3.27 -3.33 -4.28
C VAL A 136 -3.94 -4.40 -3.43
N ALA A 137 -3.31 -5.55 -3.37
CA ALA A 137 -3.80 -6.68 -2.58
C ALA A 137 -2.72 -7.20 -1.64
N MET A 138 -3.16 -7.72 -0.52
CA MET A 138 -2.32 -8.47 0.41
C MET A 138 -3.04 -9.76 0.78
N LYS A 139 -2.31 -10.88 0.72
CA LYS A 139 -2.86 -12.17 1.16
C LYS A 139 -3.25 -12.08 2.64
N ALA A 140 -4.43 -12.59 2.97
CA ALA A 140 -4.91 -12.58 4.35
C ALA A 140 -3.95 -13.29 5.31
N GLU A 141 -3.30 -14.36 4.86
CA GLU A 141 -2.30 -15.10 5.65
C GLU A 141 -1.08 -14.26 6.03
N ASN A 142 -0.80 -13.20 5.28
CA ASN A 142 0.33 -12.30 5.52
C ASN A 142 -0.02 -11.14 6.44
N ALA A 143 -1.29 -11.00 6.82
CA ALA A 143 -1.71 -9.93 7.71
C ALA A 143 -1.41 -10.30 9.16
N PHE A 144 -0.67 -9.44 9.85
CA PHE A 144 -0.49 -9.57 11.29
C PHE A 144 -1.64 -8.83 12.00
N ILE A 145 -2.40 -9.57 12.79
CA ILE A 145 -3.49 -9.00 13.59
C ILE A 145 -3.00 -8.89 15.03
N PRO A 146 -2.83 -7.67 15.56
CA PRO A 146 -2.29 -7.50 16.90
C PRO A 146 -3.27 -7.95 17.98
N ARG A 147 -2.76 -8.46 19.08
CA ARG A 147 -3.53 -8.71 20.30
C ARG A 147 -3.60 -7.46 21.15
N GLU A 148 -2.61 -6.62 21.03
CA GLU A 148 -2.51 -5.37 21.76
C GLU A 148 -2.06 -4.28 20.79
N ILE A 149 -2.67 -3.11 20.85
CA ILE A 149 -2.30 -1.97 20.02
C ILE A 149 -2.24 -0.70 20.87
N LYS A 150 -1.08 -0.05 20.87
CA LYS A 150 -0.86 1.21 21.61
C LYS A 150 -1.33 1.13 23.06
N GLY A 151 -1.07 0.02 23.75
CA GLY A 151 -1.38 -0.19 25.13
C GLY A 151 -2.79 -0.74 25.41
N VAL A 152 -3.59 -0.98 24.39
CA VAL A 152 -4.96 -1.50 24.55
C VAL A 152 -5.03 -2.95 24.07
N GLU A 153 -5.50 -3.84 24.94
CA GLU A 153 -5.77 -5.22 24.54
C GLU A 153 -7.03 -5.29 23.68
N LEU A 154 -6.93 -5.96 22.55
CA LEU A 154 -8.07 -6.20 21.67
C LEU A 154 -8.80 -7.47 22.09
N THR A 155 -10.12 -7.42 22.10
CA THR A 155 -10.93 -8.61 22.32
C THR A 155 -10.79 -9.58 21.16
N GLU A 156 -11.19 -10.82 21.39
CA GLU A 156 -11.19 -11.83 20.33
C GLU A 156 -12.12 -11.43 19.18
N GLN A 157 -13.26 -10.83 19.49
CA GLN A 157 -14.19 -10.33 18.48
C GLN A 157 -13.57 -9.20 17.65
N GLU A 158 -12.87 -8.28 18.29
CA GLU A 158 -12.18 -7.18 17.60
C GLU A 158 -11.08 -7.72 16.67
N GLN A 159 -10.32 -8.70 17.13
CA GLN A 159 -9.32 -9.35 16.31
C GLN A 159 -9.95 -10.06 15.10
N ASN A 160 -11.08 -10.75 15.30
CA ASN A 160 -11.80 -11.40 14.21
C ASN A 160 -12.36 -10.40 13.21
N ASP A 161 -12.89 -9.27 13.69
CA ASP A 161 -13.36 -8.20 12.81
C ASP A 161 -12.22 -7.65 11.94
N LEU A 162 -11.03 -7.47 12.51
CA LEU A 162 -9.85 -7.07 11.74
C LEU A 162 -9.48 -8.11 10.69
N ARG A 163 -9.54 -9.40 11.02
CA ARG A 163 -9.26 -10.50 10.07
C ARG A 163 -10.24 -10.51 8.91
N GLU A 164 -11.46 -10.05 9.14
CA GLU A 164 -12.49 -9.95 8.10
C GLU A 164 -12.39 -8.66 7.27
N GLY A 165 -11.49 -7.76 7.62
CA GLY A 165 -11.30 -6.49 6.93
C GLY A 165 -12.15 -5.34 7.47
N LYS A 166 -12.81 -5.53 8.59
CA LYS A 166 -13.71 -4.53 9.18
C LYS A 166 -12.93 -3.48 9.98
N LYS A 167 -13.51 -2.31 10.11
CA LYS A 167 -13.01 -1.28 11.02
C LYS A 167 -13.41 -1.63 12.46
N VAL A 168 -12.47 -1.38 13.37
CA VAL A 168 -12.68 -1.54 14.80
C VAL A 168 -12.35 -0.22 15.50
N TYR A 169 -13.29 0.29 16.30
CA TYR A 169 -13.04 1.49 17.07
C TYR A 169 -12.34 1.14 18.38
N VAL A 170 -11.21 1.78 18.65
CA VAL A 170 -10.41 1.54 19.84
C VAL A 170 -10.23 2.84 20.62
N GLU A 171 -10.57 2.80 21.89
CA GLU A 171 -10.42 3.93 22.80
C GLU A 171 -9.23 3.72 23.73
N GLY A 172 -8.63 4.82 24.15
CA GLY A 172 -7.61 4.80 25.19
C GLY A 172 -6.23 4.35 24.72
N MET A 173 -5.95 4.44 23.43
CA MET A 173 -4.61 4.18 22.91
C MET A 173 -3.65 5.29 23.32
N ILE A 174 -2.38 4.93 23.51
CA ILE A 174 -1.35 5.87 23.93
C ILE A 174 -0.35 6.11 22.79
N ALA A 175 -0.25 7.36 22.35
CA ALA A 175 0.71 7.76 21.33
C ALA A 175 2.14 7.79 21.89
N LYS A 176 3.14 7.88 21.01
CA LYS A 176 4.55 8.03 21.42
C LYS A 176 4.78 9.26 22.29
N SER A 177 3.99 10.30 22.09
CA SER A 177 4.03 11.52 22.92
C SER A 177 3.53 11.31 24.34
N GLY A 178 2.88 10.18 24.63
CA GLY A 178 2.22 9.90 25.89
C GLY A 178 0.76 10.36 25.93
N ASN A 179 0.27 11.03 24.89
CA ASN A 179 -1.12 11.45 24.81
C ASN A 179 -2.04 10.29 24.49
N GLU A 180 -3.19 10.27 25.14
CA GLU A 180 -4.25 9.31 24.87
C GLU A 180 -5.02 9.73 23.60
N PHE A 181 -5.41 8.74 22.79
CA PHE A 181 -6.22 8.99 21.60
C PHE A 181 -7.15 7.82 21.30
N ASN A 182 -8.18 8.12 20.54
CA ASN A 182 -9.15 7.14 20.05
C ASN A 182 -9.14 7.18 18.52
N ALA A 183 -9.28 6.03 17.90
CA ALA A 183 -9.33 5.93 16.44
C ALA A 183 -9.96 4.61 16.01
N PHE A 184 -10.43 4.56 14.77
CA PHE A 184 -10.67 3.29 14.11
C PHE A 184 -9.35 2.70 13.68
N ILE A 185 -9.27 1.38 13.71
CA ILE A 185 -8.17 0.62 13.11
C ILE A 185 -8.74 -0.33 12.06
N GLN A 186 -7.96 -0.57 11.02
CA GLN A 186 -8.37 -1.44 9.91
C GLN A 186 -7.13 -1.94 9.18
N VAL A 187 -7.19 -3.17 8.69
CA VAL A 187 -6.12 -3.71 7.84
C VAL A 187 -6.10 -2.98 6.52
N ASN A 188 -4.91 -2.51 6.14
CA ASN A 188 -4.66 -1.85 4.87
C ASN A 188 -3.64 -2.67 4.07
N ALA A 189 -4.02 -3.10 2.88
CA ALA A 189 -3.18 -3.96 2.03
C ALA A 189 -1.92 -3.24 1.53
N GLU A 190 -2.00 -1.95 1.25
CA GLU A 190 -0.85 -1.16 0.79
C GLU A 190 0.18 -1.00 1.90
N ARG A 191 -0.26 -0.76 3.12
CA ARG A 191 0.60 -0.63 4.29
C ARG A 191 1.05 -1.98 4.86
N ARG A 192 0.44 -3.06 4.41
CA ARG A 192 0.70 -4.44 4.86
C ARG A 192 0.47 -4.64 6.35
N GLY A 193 -0.50 -3.95 6.90
CA GLY A 193 -0.81 -4.03 8.32
C GLY A 193 -1.98 -3.15 8.71
N VAL A 194 -2.15 -2.99 10.00
CA VAL A 194 -3.22 -2.17 10.55
C VAL A 194 -2.87 -0.69 10.43
N GLU A 195 -3.82 0.09 9.98
CA GLU A 195 -3.72 1.56 9.96
C GLU A 195 -4.68 2.18 10.98
N PHE A 196 -4.37 3.41 11.38
CA PHE A 196 -5.23 4.22 12.22
C PHE A 196 -6.06 5.16 11.34
N ILE A 197 -7.37 5.20 11.57
CA ILE A 197 -8.28 6.06 10.84
C ILE A 197 -8.98 6.97 11.83
N PHE A 198 -8.71 8.25 11.73
CA PHE A 198 -9.37 9.27 12.52
C PHE A 198 -10.62 9.75 11.77
N GLU A 199 -11.64 10.20 12.49
CA GLU A 199 -12.87 10.67 11.84
C GLU A 199 -12.60 11.80 10.85
N ASN A 200 -11.68 12.69 11.18
CA ASN A 200 -11.27 13.77 10.29
C ASN A 200 -10.60 13.26 9.03
N ASP A 201 -9.75 12.24 9.16
CA ASP A 201 -9.07 11.62 8.02
C ASP A 201 -10.06 10.96 7.08
N LYS A 202 -11.11 10.34 7.61
CA LYS A 202 -12.15 9.72 6.79
C LYS A 202 -12.85 10.75 5.91
N LEU A 203 -13.19 11.91 6.46
CA LEU A 203 -13.80 13.00 5.72
C LEU A 203 -12.83 13.60 4.71
N PHE A 204 -11.60 13.83 5.10
CA PHE A 204 -10.53 14.32 4.24
C PHE A 204 -10.29 13.39 3.06
N ASN A 205 -10.13 12.08 3.32
CA ASN A 205 -9.89 11.08 2.28
C ASN A 205 -11.02 11.04 1.26
N ARG A 206 -12.26 11.13 1.71
CA ARG A 206 -13.43 11.15 0.83
C ARG A 206 -13.35 12.32 -0.14
N GLN A 207 -12.97 13.49 0.35
CA GLN A 207 -12.89 14.68 -0.45
C GLN A 207 -11.70 14.66 -1.40
N THR A 208 -10.55 14.16 -0.95
CA THR A 208 -9.37 13.98 -1.79
C THR A 208 -9.65 13.01 -2.94
N LEU A 209 -10.27 11.88 -2.65
CA LEU A 209 -10.64 10.90 -3.67
C LEU A 209 -11.72 11.43 -4.62
N GLY A 210 -12.53 12.38 -4.17
CA GLY A 210 -13.49 13.10 -4.99
C GLY A 210 -12.90 14.24 -5.83
N GLY A 211 -11.57 14.44 -5.77
CA GLY A 211 -10.88 15.49 -6.50
C GLY A 211 -10.96 16.87 -5.84
N VAL A 212 -11.38 16.94 -4.60
CA VAL A 212 -11.45 18.18 -3.83
C VAL A 212 -10.35 18.15 -2.77
N GLU A 213 -9.38 19.04 -2.89
CA GLU A 213 -8.39 19.25 -1.87
C GLU A 213 -9.00 20.06 -0.72
N LEU A 214 -8.99 19.49 0.45
CA LEU A 214 -9.32 20.20 1.68
C LEU A 214 -8.14 20.18 2.62
N THR A 215 -7.79 21.34 3.10
CA THR A 215 -6.86 21.46 4.20
C THR A 215 -7.54 21.04 5.49
N GLN A 216 -7.03 20.03 6.14
CA GLN A 216 -7.41 19.74 7.51
C GLN A 216 -6.96 20.88 8.42
N LYS A 217 -7.86 21.34 9.25
CA LYS A 217 -7.54 22.27 10.35
C LYS A 217 -7.27 21.50 11.62
#